data_115f581314126d1634f4b79607ab1b1b
#
_entry.id   115f581314126d1634f4b79607ab1b1b
#
_cell.length_a   1.000
_cell.length_b   1.000
_cell.length_c   1.000
_cell.angle_alpha   90.00
_cell.angle_beta   90.00
_cell.angle_gamma   90.00
#
_symmetry.space_group_name_H-M   'P 1'
#
loop_
_entity.id
_entity.type
_entity.pdbx_description
1 polymer ?
#
loop_
_entity_poly.entity_id
_entity_poly.type
_entity_poly.pdbx_seq_one_letter_code
_entity_poly.pdbx_strand_id
1 'polypeptide(L)'
;MAQPPHVERTKYRRTPHLVVTREQAARKDVYGSVGDHVVRQVQLLRGERDSDTVVVAMHPVGSPAYLPLFPELARTGLHVLGCANRYSMGDSALQMENVLLDLGACIRDAKERLGYEHVVLAGWSGGGATMTGYLAEAQQPRIKQTGAGEPTPLAGADLPVPDGILHLAAHLSRHKLLTDFLDASVTDEIDPDRNRDAEFDLYDPKNPNQPPYSADFLAAYRAKQVERSRKITAFCQEKLASFAAAGKPHAEHAFVVHGTMADPRWLDPTIEPNGRRPGWSYLGDPAIANTSPGALLRFTTTRSWLSQWSLDTAQVDAGDAAPRISKPAFVLMNGKDDAVPTSHPRLVFDALGTADKELVELPDANHYFTGEDQKSHLSNAADLVHDWMSRHGFVN
;
A
#
# COMPACT_ATOMS: atom_id res chain seq x y z
N MET A 1 9.32 -3.22 26.10
CA MET A 1 8.95 -4.66 25.94
C MET A 1 10.19 -5.52 26.07
N ALA A 2 10.08 -6.75 26.55
CA ALA A 2 11.19 -7.72 26.50
C ALA A 2 11.52 -7.99 25.02
N GLN A 3 12.80 -8.18 24.70
CA GLN A 3 13.18 -8.63 23.37
C GLN A 3 12.53 -9.99 23.06
N PRO A 4 11.98 -10.19 21.84
CA PRO A 4 11.45 -11.51 21.48
C PRO A 4 12.58 -12.54 21.52
N PRO A 5 12.25 -13.82 21.72
CA PRO A 5 13.25 -14.87 21.62
C PRO A 5 13.83 -14.88 20.20
N HIS A 6 15.17 -14.92 20.11
CA HIS A 6 15.83 -15.01 18.80
C HIS A 6 15.50 -16.34 18.14
N VAL A 7 14.98 -16.30 16.92
CA VAL A 7 14.65 -17.47 16.11
C VAL A 7 15.84 -17.84 15.23
N GLU A 8 16.27 -19.08 15.27
CA GLU A 8 17.34 -19.57 14.40
C GLU A 8 16.94 -19.44 12.92
N ARG A 9 17.85 -18.92 12.11
CA ARG A 9 17.64 -18.74 10.67
C ARG A 9 17.96 -20.00 9.90
N THR A 10 16.98 -20.50 9.17
CA THR A 10 17.09 -21.67 8.30
C THR A 10 17.10 -21.27 6.82
N LYS A 11 17.35 -22.22 5.94
CA LYS A 11 17.20 -22.02 4.51
C LYS A 11 15.72 -22.03 4.14
N TYR A 12 15.40 -21.42 3.02
CA TYR A 12 14.06 -21.54 2.41
C TYR A 12 14.19 -21.82 0.92
N ARG A 13 13.16 -22.44 0.37
CA ARG A 13 13.02 -22.69 -1.07
C ARG A 13 12.05 -21.69 -1.67
N ARG A 14 12.42 -21.07 -2.78
CA ARG A 14 11.56 -20.19 -3.57
C ARG A 14 10.99 -20.94 -4.77
N THR A 15 9.68 -21.01 -4.88
CA THR A 15 8.96 -21.69 -5.98
C THR A 15 7.99 -20.71 -6.64
N PRO A 16 8.27 -20.23 -7.87
CA PRO A 16 7.34 -19.40 -8.60
C PRO A 16 6.22 -20.26 -9.19
N HIS A 17 5.01 -19.70 -9.24
CA HIS A 17 3.87 -20.27 -9.97
C HIS A 17 2.88 -19.20 -10.41
N LEU A 18 1.87 -19.58 -11.18
CA LEU A 18 0.82 -18.70 -11.65
C LEU A 18 -0.51 -19.06 -11.01
N VAL A 19 -1.25 -18.06 -10.59
CA VAL A 19 -2.67 -18.16 -10.24
C VAL A 19 -3.49 -17.56 -11.38
N VAL A 20 -4.27 -18.41 -12.04
CA VAL A 20 -5.03 -18.05 -13.24
C VAL A 20 -6.52 -18.19 -12.95
N THR A 21 -7.27 -17.13 -13.19
CA THR A 21 -8.74 -17.14 -13.13
C THR A 21 -9.34 -16.69 -14.46
N ARG A 22 -10.63 -16.93 -14.68
CA ARG A 22 -11.37 -16.38 -15.81
C ARG A 22 -12.25 -15.23 -15.34
N GLU A 23 -12.20 -14.12 -16.09
CA GLU A 23 -12.99 -12.94 -15.82
C GLU A 23 -13.41 -12.30 -17.14
N GLN A 24 -14.71 -12.24 -17.40
CA GLN A 24 -15.23 -11.56 -18.57
C GLN A 24 -15.27 -10.05 -18.30
N ALA A 25 -14.48 -9.30 -19.04
CA ALA A 25 -14.45 -7.85 -18.97
C ALA A 25 -14.49 -7.23 -20.36
N ALA A 26 -15.36 -6.24 -20.53
CA ALA A 26 -15.46 -5.50 -21.80
C ALA A 26 -14.19 -4.68 -22.10
N ARG A 27 -13.46 -4.28 -21.04
CA ARG A 27 -12.20 -3.55 -21.14
C ARG A 27 -11.06 -4.37 -20.56
N LYS A 28 -9.89 -4.28 -21.14
CA LYS A 28 -8.64 -4.86 -20.61
C LYS A 28 -7.79 -3.75 -20.01
N ASP A 29 -7.51 -3.86 -18.72
CA ASP A 29 -6.73 -2.87 -17.97
C ASP A 29 -5.22 -3.15 -18.04
N VAL A 30 -4.81 -4.35 -18.42
CA VAL A 30 -3.41 -4.75 -18.51
C VAL A 30 -3.09 -5.44 -19.84
N TYR A 31 -1.91 -5.15 -20.38
CA TYR A 31 -1.38 -5.85 -21.54
C TYR A 31 -0.94 -7.26 -21.12
N GLY A 32 -1.22 -8.27 -21.95
CA GLY A 32 -0.84 -9.66 -21.70
C GLY A 32 -1.95 -10.55 -21.13
N SER A 33 -3.11 -10.00 -20.80
CA SER A 33 -4.31 -10.80 -20.58
C SER A 33 -4.79 -11.34 -21.91
N VAL A 34 -4.81 -12.66 -22.08
CA VAL A 34 -5.27 -13.32 -23.31
C VAL A 34 -6.68 -13.88 -23.09
N GLY A 35 -7.62 -13.44 -23.90
CA GLY A 35 -9.03 -13.81 -23.74
C GLY A 35 -9.58 -13.33 -22.40
N ASP A 36 -10.23 -14.23 -21.65
CA ASP A 36 -10.82 -13.93 -20.35
C ASP A 36 -9.92 -14.32 -19.17
N HIS A 37 -8.63 -14.61 -19.41
CA HIS A 37 -7.72 -15.02 -18.35
C HIS A 37 -7.10 -13.83 -17.63
N VAL A 38 -7.13 -13.87 -16.30
CA VAL A 38 -6.37 -12.98 -15.42
C VAL A 38 -5.27 -13.78 -14.77
N VAL A 39 -4.02 -13.38 -15.00
CA VAL A 39 -2.82 -14.09 -14.56
C VAL A 39 -2.12 -13.30 -13.48
N ARG A 40 -1.82 -13.96 -12.35
CA ARG A 40 -1.07 -13.42 -11.23
C ARG A 40 0.20 -14.22 -11.02
N GLN A 41 1.32 -13.53 -10.89
CA GLN A 41 2.61 -14.14 -10.58
C GLN A 41 2.73 -14.28 -9.06
N VAL A 42 3.01 -15.47 -8.60
CA VAL A 42 3.09 -15.77 -7.17
C VAL A 42 4.39 -16.50 -6.88
N GLN A 43 4.97 -16.25 -5.71
CA GLN A 43 6.17 -16.91 -5.24
C GLN A 43 5.95 -17.47 -3.84
N LEU A 44 6.01 -18.78 -3.72
CA LEU A 44 6.02 -19.46 -2.42
C LEU A 44 7.47 -19.55 -1.91
N LEU A 45 7.71 -18.89 -0.78
CA LEU A 45 8.93 -19.02 0.01
C LEU A 45 8.61 -20.02 1.12
N ARG A 46 9.06 -21.26 0.95
CA ARG A 46 8.80 -22.34 1.89
C ARG A 46 10.03 -22.52 2.78
N GLY A 47 9.85 -22.34 4.10
CA GLY A 47 10.83 -22.73 5.10
C GLY A 47 11.10 -24.25 5.11
N GLU A 48 12.09 -24.70 5.86
CA GLU A 48 12.46 -26.11 5.89
C GLU A 48 11.48 -27.00 6.67
N ARG A 49 10.71 -26.41 7.59
CA ARG A 49 9.71 -27.11 8.38
C ARG A 49 8.39 -27.18 7.62
N ASP A 50 7.64 -28.25 7.79
CA ASP A 50 6.29 -28.33 7.30
C ASP A 50 5.39 -27.37 8.11
N SER A 51 4.40 -26.78 7.45
CA SER A 51 3.45 -25.85 8.05
C SER A 51 2.08 -26.00 7.38
N ASP A 52 1.04 -25.97 8.17
CA ASP A 52 -0.36 -25.84 7.73
C ASP A 52 -0.78 -24.36 7.56
N THR A 53 0.10 -23.45 7.93
CA THR A 53 -0.11 -22.01 7.88
C THR A 53 0.76 -21.34 6.83
N VAL A 54 0.22 -20.37 6.11
CA VAL A 54 0.97 -19.52 5.18
C VAL A 54 0.69 -18.03 5.43
N VAL A 55 1.75 -17.23 5.44
CA VAL A 55 1.66 -15.78 5.41
C VAL A 55 1.47 -15.32 3.96
N VAL A 56 0.31 -14.77 3.64
CA VAL A 56 0.00 -14.25 2.30
C VAL A 56 0.24 -12.75 2.26
N ALA A 57 1.11 -12.31 1.36
CA ALA A 57 1.45 -10.91 1.17
C ALA A 57 1.14 -10.45 -0.26
N MET A 58 0.53 -9.27 -0.38
CA MET A 58 0.35 -8.57 -1.66
C MET A 58 0.56 -7.07 -1.46
N HIS A 59 1.22 -6.45 -2.41
CA HIS A 59 1.35 -5.00 -2.49
C HIS A 59 0.64 -4.51 -3.76
N PRO A 60 0.02 -3.31 -3.78
CA PRO A 60 -0.62 -2.79 -4.99
C PRO A 60 0.32 -2.73 -6.20
N VAL A 61 1.61 -2.46 -5.96
CA VAL A 61 2.63 -2.38 -7.01
C VAL A 61 3.71 -3.43 -6.79
N GLY A 62 4.05 -4.18 -7.83
CA GLY A 62 5.12 -5.17 -7.80
C GLY A 62 4.80 -6.41 -6.97
N SER A 63 5.83 -7.18 -6.65
CA SER A 63 5.73 -8.40 -5.83
C SER A 63 6.42 -8.20 -4.47
N PRO A 64 5.73 -8.40 -3.35
CA PRO A 64 6.33 -8.29 -2.02
C PRO A 64 7.38 -9.39 -1.74
N ALA A 65 7.42 -10.45 -2.53
CA ALA A 65 8.35 -11.57 -2.33
C ALA A 65 9.85 -11.18 -2.32
N TYR A 66 10.18 -9.99 -2.80
CA TYR A 66 11.54 -9.44 -2.82
C TYR A 66 11.79 -8.35 -1.79
N LEU A 67 10.76 -7.89 -1.08
CA LEU A 67 10.95 -6.95 0.03
C LEU A 67 11.69 -7.64 1.19
N PRO A 68 12.65 -6.98 1.84
CA PRO A 68 13.61 -7.64 2.76
C PRO A 68 12.96 -8.50 3.85
N LEU A 69 11.85 -8.03 4.42
CA LEU A 69 11.20 -8.74 5.53
C LEU A 69 10.61 -10.10 5.14
N PHE A 70 10.02 -10.24 3.95
CA PHE A 70 9.36 -11.51 3.59
C PHE A 70 10.32 -12.69 3.40
N PRO A 71 11.47 -12.56 2.71
CA PRO A 71 12.52 -13.57 2.75
C PRO A 71 13.06 -13.84 4.17
N GLU A 72 13.14 -12.80 5.01
CA GLU A 72 13.62 -12.98 6.39
C GLU A 72 12.60 -13.75 7.25
N LEU A 73 11.29 -13.50 7.06
CA LEU A 73 10.24 -14.34 7.67
C LEU A 73 10.35 -15.80 7.22
N ALA A 74 10.60 -16.05 5.95
CA ALA A 74 10.78 -17.42 5.47
C ALA A 74 12.00 -18.11 6.11
N ARG A 75 13.04 -17.35 6.46
CA ARG A 75 14.22 -17.87 7.20
C ARG A 75 13.92 -18.22 8.65
N THR A 76 12.88 -17.67 9.26
CA THR A 76 12.42 -18.12 10.59
C THR A 76 11.68 -19.45 10.56
N GLY A 77 11.46 -20.03 9.37
CA GLY A 77 10.73 -21.26 9.16
C GLY A 77 9.27 -21.05 8.71
N LEU A 78 8.78 -19.81 8.68
CA LEU A 78 7.44 -19.50 8.18
C LEU A 78 7.34 -19.77 6.68
N HIS A 79 6.16 -20.18 6.22
CA HIS A 79 5.84 -20.20 4.80
C HIS A 79 5.26 -18.85 4.38
N VAL A 80 5.79 -18.25 3.31
CA VAL A 80 5.35 -16.94 2.82
C VAL A 80 4.97 -17.03 1.36
N LEU A 81 3.76 -16.60 1.02
CA LEU A 81 3.24 -16.52 -0.34
C LEU A 81 3.23 -15.06 -0.78
N GLY A 82 4.26 -14.64 -1.51
CA GLY A 82 4.35 -13.29 -2.08
C GLY A 82 3.59 -13.22 -3.40
N CYS A 83 2.47 -12.54 -3.40
CA CYS A 83 1.56 -12.43 -4.53
C CYS A 83 1.72 -11.09 -5.25
N ALA A 84 1.94 -11.11 -6.55
CA ALA A 84 1.71 -9.95 -7.40
C ALA A 84 0.26 -9.98 -7.90
N ASN A 85 -0.39 -8.81 -7.94
CA ASN A 85 -1.70 -8.68 -8.57
C ASN A 85 -1.59 -8.61 -10.10
N ARG A 86 -2.72 -8.48 -10.81
CA ARG A 86 -2.76 -8.36 -12.28
C ARG A 86 -1.96 -7.17 -12.83
N TYR A 87 -1.74 -6.13 -12.02
CA TYR A 87 -1.03 -4.91 -12.40
C TYR A 87 0.47 -4.93 -12.05
N SER A 88 1.07 -6.11 -11.95
CA SER A 88 2.46 -6.29 -11.50
C SER A 88 3.51 -5.55 -12.35
N MET A 89 3.19 -5.24 -13.61
CA MET A 89 4.06 -4.52 -14.53
C MET A 89 3.89 -3.00 -14.52
N GLY A 90 2.91 -2.48 -13.78
CA GLY A 90 2.66 -1.05 -13.66
C GLY A 90 1.26 -0.76 -13.14
N ASP A 91 1.15 0.23 -12.29
CA ASP A 91 -0.08 0.56 -11.59
C ASP A 91 -0.93 1.66 -12.26
N SER A 92 -0.57 2.08 -13.46
CA SER A 92 -1.23 3.20 -14.15
C SER A 92 -2.73 2.98 -14.43
N ALA A 93 -3.16 1.74 -14.60
CA ALA A 93 -4.57 1.38 -14.77
C ALA A 93 -5.15 0.61 -13.56
N LEU A 94 -4.43 0.57 -12.44
CA LEU A 94 -4.79 -0.22 -11.28
C LEU A 94 -6.11 0.29 -10.66
N GLN A 95 -7.00 -0.65 -10.40
CA GLN A 95 -8.21 -0.46 -9.59
C GLN A 95 -8.11 -1.33 -8.34
N MET A 96 -8.26 -0.72 -7.17
CA MET A 96 -8.08 -1.40 -5.88
C MET A 96 -9.11 -2.52 -5.68
N GLU A 97 -10.32 -2.37 -6.22
CA GLU A 97 -11.36 -3.38 -6.18
C GLU A 97 -10.92 -4.68 -6.88
N ASN A 98 -10.20 -4.56 -8.00
CA ASN A 98 -9.61 -5.70 -8.70
C ASN A 98 -8.42 -6.30 -7.93
N VAL A 99 -7.65 -5.47 -7.23
CA VAL A 99 -6.55 -5.96 -6.37
C VAL A 99 -7.08 -6.82 -5.24
N LEU A 100 -8.21 -6.44 -4.62
CA LEU A 100 -8.86 -7.26 -3.59
C LEU A 100 -9.35 -8.61 -4.16
N LEU A 101 -9.92 -8.64 -5.36
CA LEU A 101 -10.29 -9.89 -6.03
C LEU A 101 -9.07 -10.76 -6.32
N ASP A 102 -7.98 -10.16 -6.75
CA ASP A 102 -6.72 -10.86 -7.04
C ASP A 102 -6.14 -11.51 -5.78
N LEU A 103 -6.19 -10.79 -4.65
CA LEU A 103 -5.79 -11.33 -3.36
C LEU A 103 -6.68 -12.52 -2.96
N GLY A 104 -8.01 -12.41 -3.13
CA GLY A 104 -8.95 -13.50 -2.88
C GLY A 104 -8.62 -14.75 -3.69
N ALA A 105 -8.26 -14.59 -4.97
CA ALA A 105 -7.83 -15.70 -5.81
C ALA A 105 -6.53 -16.34 -5.31
N CYS A 106 -5.56 -15.55 -4.83
CA CYS A 106 -4.33 -16.08 -4.26
C CYS A 106 -4.55 -16.82 -2.94
N ILE A 107 -5.44 -16.33 -2.07
CA ILE A 107 -5.81 -17.01 -0.82
C ILE A 107 -6.51 -18.33 -1.11
N ARG A 108 -7.44 -18.35 -2.07
CA ARG A 108 -8.12 -19.57 -2.51
C ARG A 108 -7.13 -20.61 -3.05
N ASP A 109 -6.18 -20.18 -3.88
CA ASP A 109 -5.09 -21.03 -4.38
C ASP A 109 -4.23 -21.60 -3.24
N ALA A 110 -3.91 -20.79 -2.24
CA ALA A 110 -3.18 -21.22 -1.05
C ALA A 110 -3.92 -22.33 -0.28
N LYS A 111 -5.24 -22.20 -0.09
CA LYS A 111 -6.06 -23.17 0.63
C LYS A 111 -6.34 -24.42 -0.23
N GLU A 112 -6.86 -24.27 -1.44
CA GLU A 112 -7.38 -25.37 -2.24
C GLU A 112 -6.30 -26.16 -2.99
N ARG A 113 -5.26 -25.48 -3.53
CA ARG A 113 -4.22 -26.12 -4.33
C ARG A 113 -2.94 -26.39 -3.55
N LEU A 114 -2.53 -25.47 -2.68
CA LEU A 114 -1.31 -25.64 -1.88
C LEU A 114 -1.57 -26.36 -0.55
N GLY A 115 -2.85 -26.47 -0.11
CA GLY A 115 -3.25 -27.26 1.03
C GLY A 115 -3.04 -26.61 2.40
N TYR A 116 -2.87 -25.27 2.46
CA TYR A 116 -2.78 -24.56 3.73
C TYR A 116 -4.14 -24.44 4.41
N GLU A 117 -4.21 -24.80 5.68
CA GLU A 117 -5.42 -24.68 6.49
C GLU A 117 -5.63 -23.24 6.97
N HIS A 118 -4.52 -22.60 7.39
CA HIS A 118 -4.52 -21.24 7.93
C HIS A 118 -3.81 -20.24 7.01
N VAL A 119 -4.40 -19.06 6.94
CA VAL A 119 -3.87 -17.92 6.16
C VAL A 119 -3.79 -16.69 7.05
N VAL A 120 -2.59 -16.15 7.22
CA VAL A 120 -2.37 -14.86 7.87
C VAL A 120 -1.95 -13.84 6.83
N LEU A 121 -2.66 -12.71 6.76
CA LEU A 121 -2.33 -11.65 5.82
C LEU A 121 -1.12 -10.83 6.30
N ALA A 122 -0.27 -10.38 5.38
CA ALA A 122 0.83 -9.48 5.69
C ALA A 122 0.87 -8.31 4.71
N GLY A 123 0.64 -7.11 5.22
CA GLY A 123 0.65 -5.87 4.46
C GLY A 123 1.83 -4.98 4.83
N TRP A 124 2.74 -4.78 3.89
CA TRP A 124 3.86 -3.84 3.99
C TRP A 124 3.51 -2.53 3.28
N SER A 125 3.80 -1.36 3.90
CA SER A 125 3.62 -0.06 3.24
C SER A 125 2.21 0.09 2.64
N GLY A 126 2.10 0.29 1.33
CA GLY A 126 0.83 0.30 0.60
C GLY A 126 0.03 -1.00 0.66
N GLY A 127 0.67 -2.12 0.96
CA GLY A 127 0.01 -3.40 1.19
C GLY A 127 -0.84 -3.44 2.46
N GLY A 128 -0.53 -2.62 3.47
CA GLY A 128 -1.31 -2.59 4.70
C GLY A 128 -2.77 -2.26 4.48
N ALA A 129 -3.05 -1.17 3.76
CA ALA A 129 -4.43 -0.80 3.42
C ALA A 129 -5.12 -1.87 2.56
N THR A 130 -4.37 -2.51 1.63
CA THR A 130 -4.89 -3.59 0.79
C THR A 130 -5.32 -4.79 1.62
N MET A 131 -4.45 -5.26 2.55
CA MET A 131 -4.75 -6.41 3.42
C MET A 131 -5.90 -6.11 4.38
N THR A 132 -5.90 -4.91 4.99
CA THR A 132 -6.95 -4.47 5.91
C THR A 132 -8.29 -4.34 5.18
N GLY A 133 -8.29 -3.73 3.99
CA GLY A 133 -9.47 -3.60 3.14
C GLY A 133 -10.02 -4.96 2.71
N TYR A 134 -9.14 -5.88 2.29
CA TYR A 134 -9.55 -7.24 1.93
C TYR A 134 -10.21 -7.99 3.10
N LEU A 135 -9.55 -8.01 4.27
CA LEU A 135 -10.07 -8.74 5.43
C LEU A 135 -11.42 -8.16 5.87
N ALA A 136 -11.57 -6.84 5.83
CA ALA A 136 -12.82 -6.18 6.14
C ALA A 136 -13.93 -6.55 5.13
N GLU A 137 -13.63 -6.57 3.82
CA GLU A 137 -14.61 -6.98 2.80
C GLU A 137 -14.93 -8.47 2.87
N ALA A 138 -14.00 -9.34 3.23
CA ALA A 138 -14.25 -10.76 3.44
C ALA A 138 -15.14 -11.02 4.66
N GLN A 139 -15.06 -10.21 5.72
CA GLN A 139 -15.89 -10.36 6.92
C GLN A 139 -17.23 -9.61 6.82
N GLN A 140 -17.22 -8.40 6.27
CA GLN A 140 -18.39 -7.51 6.19
C GLN A 140 -18.34 -6.71 4.88
N PRO A 141 -18.84 -7.29 3.76
CA PRO A 141 -18.79 -6.64 2.45
C PRO A 141 -19.53 -5.29 2.41
N ARG A 142 -18.88 -4.24 1.92
CA ARG A 142 -19.45 -2.90 1.76
C ARG A 142 -19.24 -2.29 0.37
N ILE A 143 -18.17 -2.67 -0.32
CA ILE A 143 -17.84 -2.14 -1.65
C ILE A 143 -18.76 -2.76 -2.69
N LYS A 144 -19.66 -1.93 -3.27
CA LYS A 144 -20.63 -2.36 -4.27
C LYS A 144 -20.35 -1.83 -5.67
N GLN A 145 -19.51 -0.82 -5.77
CA GLN A 145 -19.11 -0.17 -7.02
C GLN A 145 -17.65 0.29 -6.91
N THR A 146 -17.03 0.56 -8.05
CA THR A 146 -15.67 1.12 -8.09
C THR A 146 -15.65 2.58 -7.64
N GLY A 147 -14.46 3.16 -7.41
CA GLY A 147 -14.30 4.58 -7.16
C GLY A 147 -14.86 5.48 -8.30
N ALA A 148 -15.00 4.93 -9.50
CA ALA A 148 -15.65 5.59 -10.64
C ALA A 148 -17.19 5.47 -10.65
N GLY A 149 -17.79 4.81 -9.65
CA GLY A 149 -19.24 4.57 -9.58
C GLY A 149 -19.73 3.44 -10.50
N GLU A 150 -18.83 2.66 -11.09
CA GLU A 150 -19.18 1.54 -11.97
C GLU A 150 -19.38 0.24 -11.17
N PRO A 151 -20.22 -0.70 -11.64
CA PRO A 151 -20.34 -2.02 -11.02
C PRO A 151 -18.98 -2.72 -10.89
N THR A 152 -18.77 -3.43 -9.78
CA THR A 152 -17.56 -4.22 -9.56
C THR A 152 -17.90 -5.68 -9.27
N PRO A 153 -17.13 -6.66 -9.81
CA PRO A 153 -17.27 -8.06 -9.45
C PRO A 153 -16.98 -8.34 -7.96
N LEU A 154 -16.35 -7.41 -7.24
CA LEU A 154 -16.13 -7.51 -5.81
C LEU A 154 -17.46 -7.53 -5.03
N ALA A 155 -18.48 -6.82 -5.55
CA ALA A 155 -19.82 -6.85 -4.97
C ALA A 155 -20.44 -8.24 -5.11
N GLY A 156 -20.51 -8.98 -4.02
CA GLY A 156 -21.04 -10.35 -4.00
C GLY A 156 -19.98 -11.45 -4.26
N ALA A 157 -18.70 -11.08 -4.33
CA ALA A 157 -17.62 -12.06 -4.39
C ALA A 157 -17.57 -12.89 -3.09
N ASP A 158 -17.44 -14.21 -3.23
CA ASP A 158 -17.13 -15.10 -2.11
C ASP A 158 -15.63 -15.01 -1.80
N LEU A 159 -15.29 -14.17 -0.83
CA LEU A 159 -13.90 -13.94 -0.42
C LEU A 159 -13.53 -14.86 0.75
N PRO A 160 -12.52 -15.75 0.60
CA PRO A 160 -12.02 -16.53 1.73
C PRO A 160 -11.57 -15.64 2.89
N VAL A 161 -12.05 -15.93 4.11
CA VAL A 161 -11.69 -15.14 5.30
C VAL A 161 -10.35 -15.63 5.86
N PRO A 162 -9.31 -14.78 5.95
CA PRO A 162 -8.06 -15.08 6.62
C PRO A 162 -8.20 -15.20 8.14
N ASP A 163 -7.22 -15.84 8.78
CA ASP A 163 -7.24 -16.15 10.20
C ASP A 163 -6.58 -15.06 11.06
N GLY A 164 -5.74 -14.20 10.47
CA GLY A 164 -5.08 -13.08 11.15
C GLY A 164 -4.50 -12.06 10.17
N ILE A 165 -4.00 -10.94 10.69
CA ILE A 165 -3.41 -9.87 9.88
C ILE A 165 -2.17 -9.26 10.52
N LEU A 166 -1.13 -9.05 9.71
CA LEU A 166 0.10 -8.34 10.04
C LEU A 166 0.14 -7.03 9.24
N HIS A 167 0.08 -5.90 9.94
CA HIS A 167 0.20 -4.55 9.37
C HIS A 167 1.63 -4.05 9.62
N LEU A 168 2.49 -4.08 8.60
CA LEU A 168 3.93 -3.97 8.74
C LEU A 168 4.44 -2.68 8.10
N ALA A 169 4.96 -1.73 8.89
CA ALA A 169 5.45 -0.43 8.44
C ALA A 169 4.53 0.18 7.36
N ALA A 170 3.22 0.19 7.62
CA ALA A 170 2.21 0.43 6.61
C ALA A 170 1.37 1.68 6.90
N HIS A 171 0.95 2.36 5.84
CA HIS A 171 0.16 3.58 5.92
C HIS A 171 -1.35 3.32 5.84
N LEU A 172 -2.15 4.33 6.20
CA LEU A 172 -3.62 4.28 6.21
C LEU A 172 -4.20 3.93 4.84
N SER A 173 -3.73 4.62 3.80
CA SER A 173 -4.23 4.42 2.43
C SER A 173 -3.33 5.09 1.40
N ARG A 174 -3.45 4.66 0.15
CA ARG A 174 -2.72 5.27 -0.97
C ARG A 174 -3.17 6.71 -1.22
N HIS A 175 -4.48 6.97 -1.18
CA HIS A 175 -5.03 8.29 -1.47
C HIS A 175 -4.68 9.34 -0.40
N LYS A 176 -4.72 8.99 0.89
CA LYS A 176 -4.33 9.91 1.96
C LYS A 176 -2.84 10.22 1.88
N LEU A 177 -2.00 9.16 1.71
CA LEU A 177 -0.56 9.33 1.58
C LEU A 177 -0.19 10.18 0.36
N LEU A 178 -0.79 9.89 -0.82
CA LEU A 178 -0.53 10.69 -2.01
C LEU A 178 -0.94 12.14 -1.82
N THR A 179 -2.11 12.39 -1.22
CA THR A 179 -2.58 13.77 -1.00
C THR A 179 -1.55 14.57 -0.22
N ASP A 180 -0.94 13.96 0.80
CA ASP A 180 0.14 14.58 1.57
C ASP A 180 1.46 14.75 0.79
N PHE A 181 1.66 14.00 -0.28
CA PHE A 181 2.85 14.04 -1.12
C PHE A 181 2.71 14.93 -2.36
N LEU A 182 1.49 15.37 -2.71
CA LEU A 182 1.27 16.26 -3.84
C LEU A 182 2.01 17.59 -3.66
N ASP A 183 2.72 18.01 -4.68
CA ASP A 183 3.38 19.31 -4.71
C ASP A 183 2.33 20.42 -4.83
N ALA A 184 2.15 21.19 -3.76
CA ALA A 184 1.15 22.25 -3.69
C ALA A 184 1.44 23.45 -4.59
N SER A 185 2.67 23.56 -5.11
CA SER A 185 3.07 24.62 -6.02
C SER A 185 2.67 24.37 -7.48
N VAL A 186 2.31 23.14 -7.85
CA VAL A 186 1.86 22.80 -9.20
C VAL A 186 0.44 23.31 -9.42
N THR A 187 0.26 24.23 -10.34
CA THR A 187 -1.05 24.84 -10.67
C THR A 187 -1.60 24.35 -12.01
N ASP A 188 -0.76 23.76 -12.87
CA ASP A 188 -1.09 23.23 -14.19
C ASP A 188 -0.52 21.81 -14.36
N GLU A 189 -1.39 20.82 -14.58
CA GLU A 189 -0.95 19.43 -14.77
C GLU A 189 -0.37 19.15 -16.17
N ILE A 190 -0.60 20.04 -17.15
CA ILE A 190 -0.07 19.89 -18.52
C ILE A 190 1.34 20.48 -18.61
N ASP A 191 1.56 21.62 -17.99
CA ASP A 191 2.85 22.29 -17.93
C ASP A 191 3.20 22.64 -16.47
N PRO A 192 3.71 21.67 -15.71
CA PRO A 192 3.91 21.83 -14.26
C PRO A 192 4.99 22.84 -13.89
N ASP A 193 5.87 23.21 -14.82
CA ASP A 193 6.91 24.21 -14.61
C ASP A 193 6.41 25.64 -14.89
N ARG A 194 5.27 25.73 -15.55
CA ARG A 194 4.66 27.01 -15.89
C ARG A 194 3.70 27.45 -14.79
N ASN A 195 3.83 28.71 -14.39
CA ASN A 195 2.93 29.33 -13.41
C ASN A 195 2.90 28.59 -12.06
N ARG A 196 4.04 28.02 -11.62
CA ARG A 196 4.15 27.47 -10.27
C ARG A 196 3.88 28.54 -9.22
N ASP A 197 3.24 28.15 -8.13
CA ASP A 197 3.05 29.00 -6.96
C ASP A 197 4.33 28.98 -6.11
N ALA A 198 5.19 30.00 -6.31
CA ALA A 198 6.50 30.05 -5.69
C ALA A 198 6.46 30.07 -4.14
N GLU A 199 5.37 30.53 -3.54
CA GLU A 199 5.21 30.53 -2.07
C GLU A 199 5.01 29.11 -1.51
N PHE A 200 4.61 28.16 -2.36
CA PHE A 200 4.38 26.76 -2.00
C PHE A 200 5.37 25.79 -2.62
N ASP A 201 6.39 26.27 -3.34
CA ASP A 201 7.45 25.40 -3.83
C ASP A 201 8.46 25.09 -2.72
N LEU A 202 8.35 23.93 -2.11
CA LEU A 202 9.22 23.51 -1.00
C LEU A 202 10.69 23.39 -1.40
N TYR A 203 10.97 23.26 -2.69
CA TYR A 203 12.31 22.99 -3.22
C TYR A 203 12.97 24.24 -3.86
N ASP A 204 12.23 25.34 -3.97
CA ASP A 204 12.82 26.62 -4.38
C ASP A 204 13.55 27.27 -3.19
N PRO A 205 14.88 27.45 -3.25
CA PRO A 205 15.63 28.11 -2.18
C PRO A 205 15.23 29.58 -1.97
N LYS A 206 14.47 30.18 -2.90
CA LYS A 206 13.94 31.53 -2.78
C LYS A 206 12.57 31.61 -2.12
N ASN A 207 11.95 30.45 -1.87
CA ASN A 207 10.68 30.42 -1.16
C ASN A 207 10.82 31.10 0.22
N PRO A 208 9.98 32.09 0.54
CA PRO A 208 10.04 32.76 1.84
C PRO A 208 9.73 31.83 3.02
N ASN A 209 9.01 30.74 2.76
CA ASN A 209 8.66 29.73 3.75
C ASN A 209 9.68 28.60 3.76
N GLN A 210 10.61 28.65 4.72
CA GLN A 210 11.67 27.66 4.92
C GLN A 210 11.44 26.89 6.23
N PRO A 211 11.93 25.62 6.34
CA PRO A 211 11.84 24.89 7.62
C PRO A 211 12.66 25.59 8.75
N PRO A 212 12.21 25.54 10.01
CA PRO A 212 10.96 24.94 10.44
C PRO A 212 9.73 25.75 10.00
N TYR A 213 8.75 25.06 9.41
CA TYR A 213 7.56 25.71 8.86
C TYR A 213 6.60 26.20 9.94
N SER A 214 5.98 27.37 9.71
CA SER A 214 4.92 27.84 10.61
C SER A 214 3.65 26.98 10.49
N ALA A 215 2.84 26.93 11.55
CA ALA A 215 1.58 26.23 11.57
C ALA A 215 0.61 26.74 10.48
N ASP A 216 0.58 28.07 10.26
CA ASP A 216 -0.26 28.70 9.24
C ASP A 216 0.16 28.29 7.82
N PHE A 217 1.46 28.26 7.55
CA PHE A 217 1.99 27.77 6.26
C PHE A 217 1.62 26.31 6.04
N LEU A 218 1.84 25.44 7.05
CA LEU A 218 1.50 24.02 6.94
C LEU A 218 0.01 23.81 6.68
N ALA A 219 -0.86 24.55 7.37
CA ALA A 219 -2.30 24.46 7.14
C ALA A 219 -2.68 24.88 5.72
N ALA A 220 -2.10 25.97 5.22
CA ALA A 220 -2.30 26.47 3.85
C ALA A 220 -1.75 25.47 2.81
N TYR A 221 -0.57 24.90 3.06
CA TYR A 221 0.06 23.90 2.20
C TYR A 221 -0.83 22.66 2.06
N ARG A 222 -1.28 22.09 3.17
CA ARG A 222 -2.19 20.93 3.19
C ARG A 222 -3.53 21.23 2.50
N ALA A 223 -4.09 22.43 2.69
CA ALA A 223 -5.30 22.83 1.99
C ALA A 223 -5.13 22.86 0.46
N LYS A 224 -3.99 23.35 -0.04
CA LYS A 224 -3.66 23.33 -1.48
C LYS A 224 -3.45 21.91 -2.03
N GLN A 225 -2.85 21.01 -1.25
CA GLN A 225 -2.72 19.60 -1.63
C GLN A 225 -4.09 18.94 -1.81
N VAL A 226 -5.02 19.17 -0.86
CA VAL A 226 -6.41 18.69 -0.95
C VAL A 226 -7.14 19.31 -2.15
N GLU A 227 -7.00 20.61 -2.35
CA GLU A 227 -7.60 21.32 -3.50
C GLU A 227 -7.11 20.72 -4.84
N ARG A 228 -5.80 20.48 -4.98
CA ARG A 228 -5.21 19.85 -6.16
C ARG A 228 -5.75 18.44 -6.38
N SER A 229 -5.80 17.61 -5.35
CA SER A 229 -6.39 16.27 -5.42
C SER A 229 -7.84 16.31 -5.93
N ARG A 230 -8.63 17.25 -5.43
CA ARG A 230 -10.04 17.43 -5.84
C ARG A 230 -10.19 17.95 -7.28
N LYS A 231 -9.31 18.84 -7.74
CA LYS A 231 -9.28 19.28 -9.14
C LYS A 231 -9.04 18.11 -10.11
N ILE A 232 -8.07 17.24 -9.79
CA ILE A 232 -7.80 16.04 -10.60
C ILE A 232 -8.98 15.08 -10.54
N THR A 233 -9.61 14.91 -9.38
CA THR A 233 -10.81 14.07 -9.23
C THR A 233 -11.96 14.56 -10.09
N ALA A 234 -12.26 15.87 -10.07
CA ALA A 234 -13.29 16.47 -10.90
C ALA A 234 -13.00 16.29 -12.40
N PHE A 235 -11.74 16.51 -12.82
CA PHE A 235 -11.33 16.24 -14.20
C PHE A 235 -11.59 14.79 -14.61
N CYS A 236 -11.27 13.82 -13.76
CA CYS A 236 -11.50 12.40 -14.05
C CYS A 236 -13.00 12.10 -14.20
N GLN A 237 -13.84 12.62 -13.31
CA GLN A 237 -15.29 12.44 -13.35
C GLN A 237 -15.91 13.07 -14.60
N GLU A 238 -15.53 14.29 -14.95
CA GLU A 238 -15.99 14.99 -16.15
C GLU A 238 -15.58 14.24 -17.43
N LYS A 239 -14.35 13.71 -17.48
CA LYS A 239 -13.88 12.90 -18.62
C LYS A 239 -14.72 11.65 -18.81
N LEU A 240 -14.98 10.89 -17.73
CA LEU A 240 -15.80 9.68 -17.81
C LEU A 240 -17.24 10.00 -18.20
N ALA A 241 -17.84 11.07 -17.66
CA ALA A 241 -19.16 11.54 -18.05
C ALA A 241 -19.22 11.93 -19.54
N SER A 242 -18.20 12.61 -20.05
CA SER A 242 -18.08 12.97 -21.46
C SER A 242 -18.01 11.75 -22.37
N PHE A 243 -17.26 10.72 -22.00
CA PHE A 243 -17.20 9.46 -22.75
C PHE A 243 -18.53 8.73 -22.75
N ALA A 244 -19.21 8.67 -21.62
CA ALA A 244 -20.54 8.06 -21.53
C ALA A 244 -21.56 8.78 -22.42
N ALA A 245 -21.58 10.11 -22.38
CA ALA A 245 -22.46 10.94 -23.23
C ALA A 245 -22.16 10.76 -24.73
N ALA A 246 -20.91 10.47 -25.09
CA ALA A 246 -20.53 10.18 -26.48
C ALA A 246 -20.79 8.73 -26.91
N GLY A 247 -21.44 7.90 -26.08
CA GLY A 247 -21.71 6.49 -26.36
C GLY A 247 -20.47 5.58 -26.24
N LYS A 248 -19.44 6.03 -25.52
CA LYS A 248 -18.16 5.33 -25.32
C LYS A 248 -17.91 5.03 -23.84
N PRO A 249 -18.79 4.32 -23.13
CA PRO A 249 -18.71 4.14 -21.67
C PRO A 249 -17.45 3.40 -21.21
N HIS A 250 -16.79 2.64 -22.10
CA HIS A 250 -15.56 1.90 -21.79
C HIS A 250 -14.27 2.66 -22.17
N ALA A 251 -14.38 3.88 -22.71
CA ALA A 251 -13.21 4.69 -23.02
C ALA A 251 -12.46 5.09 -21.74
N GLU A 252 -11.16 5.30 -21.90
CA GLU A 252 -10.25 5.66 -20.80
C GLU A 252 -9.36 6.84 -21.23
N HIS A 253 -8.91 7.62 -20.26
CA HIS A 253 -7.96 8.70 -20.48
C HIS A 253 -6.75 8.51 -19.57
N ALA A 254 -5.56 8.39 -20.15
CA ALA A 254 -4.30 8.33 -19.44
C ALA A 254 -3.68 9.72 -19.31
N PHE A 255 -3.08 10.01 -18.16
CA PHE A 255 -2.44 11.28 -17.88
C PHE A 255 -1.29 11.15 -16.90
N VAL A 256 -0.51 12.21 -16.77
CA VAL A 256 0.63 12.30 -15.85
C VAL A 256 0.24 13.21 -14.68
N VAL A 257 0.61 12.82 -13.47
CA VAL A 257 0.53 13.68 -12.28
C VAL A 257 1.96 14.08 -11.89
N HIS A 258 2.25 15.36 -11.95
CA HIS A 258 3.58 15.90 -11.68
C HIS A 258 3.74 16.29 -10.20
N GLY A 259 4.97 16.24 -9.67
CA GLY A 259 5.23 16.66 -8.31
C GLY A 259 4.43 15.84 -7.28
N THR A 260 4.89 14.64 -6.99
CA THR A 260 4.22 13.70 -6.08
C THR A 260 5.13 13.23 -4.94
N MET A 261 6.19 14.01 -4.66
CA MET A 261 7.15 13.78 -3.59
C MET A 261 7.48 15.09 -2.87
N ALA A 262 6.42 15.82 -2.43
CA ALA A 262 6.56 17.14 -1.80
C ALA A 262 5.86 17.21 -0.44
N ASP A 263 6.25 16.33 0.48
CA ASP A 263 5.78 16.36 1.85
C ASP A 263 6.71 17.23 2.72
N PRO A 264 6.21 18.27 3.40
CA PRO A 264 6.97 19.09 4.32
C PRO A 264 7.73 18.30 5.40
N ARG A 265 7.24 17.12 5.80
CA ARG A 265 7.89 16.25 6.81
C ARG A 265 9.32 15.86 6.43
N TRP A 266 9.64 15.71 5.14
CA TRP A 266 11.01 15.34 4.73
C TRP A 266 12.01 16.47 4.95
N LEU A 267 11.55 17.72 4.89
CA LEU A 267 12.42 18.89 5.07
C LEU A 267 12.43 19.38 6.51
N ASP A 268 11.32 19.25 7.22
CA ASP A 268 11.16 19.69 8.60
C ASP A 268 11.06 18.49 9.57
N PRO A 269 12.11 18.20 10.34
CA PRO A 269 12.10 17.08 11.29
C PRO A 269 11.20 17.33 12.50
N THR A 270 10.67 18.54 12.70
CA THR A 270 9.75 18.84 13.80
C THR A 270 8.32 18.40 13.53
N ILE A 271 7.99 18.14 12.25
CA ILE A 271 6.68 17.61 11.85
C ILE A 271 6.68 16.10 11.98
N GLU A 272 5.84 15.56 12.86
CA GLU A 272 5.84 14.12 13.20
C GLU A 272 7.26 13.58 13.47
N PRO A 273 7.94 14.05 14.52
CA PRO A 273 9.33 13.71 14.80
C PRO A 273 9.47 12.20 15.03
N ASN A 274 10.39 11.57 14.28
CA ASN A 274 10.57 10.11 14.32
C ASN A 274 12.02 9.66 14.08
N GLY A 275 12.99 10.57 14.12
CA GLY A 275 14.41 10.25 13.91
C GLY A 275 14.79 9.96 12.45
N ARG A 276 13.90 10.14 11.47
CA ARG A 276 14.26 10.09 10.04
C ARG A 276 15.30 11.15 9.68
N ARG A 277 16.07 10.89 8.63
CA ARG A 277 17.08 11.82 8.13
C ARG A 277 16.40 13.04 7.48
N PRO A 278 16.63 14.28 7.96
CA PRO A 278 16.12 15.49 7.30
C PRO A 278 16.65 15.63 5.85
N GLY A 279 15.81 16.13 4.95
CA GLY A 279 16.16 16.28 3.53
C GLY A 279 16.26 14.94 2.78
N TRP A 280 15.64 13.87 3.31
CA TRP A 280 15.70 12.54 2.73
C TRP A 280 14.33 11.85 2.78
N SER A 281 13.98 11.17 1.70
CA SER A 281 12.77 10.33 1.59
C SER A 281 13.17 8.89 1.29
N TYR A 282 12.21 7.98 1.30
CA TYR A 282 12.40 6.57 0.91
C TYR A 282 12.86 6.38 -0.55
N LEU A 283 12.77 7.43 -1.40
CA LEU A 283 13.31 7.47 -2.77
C LEU A 283 14.60 8.32 -2.88
N GLY A 284 15.21 8.69 -1.77
CA GLY A 284 16.40 9.54 -1.73
C GLY A 284 16.07 11.02 -1.55
N ASP A 285 16.81 11.90 -2.22
CA ASP A 285 16.57 13.35 -2.20
C ASP A 285 15.15 13.65 -2.72
N PRO A 286 14.28 14.26 -1.89
CA PRO A 286 12.89 14.46 -2.26
C PRO A 286 12.71 15.47 -3.41
N ALA A 287 13.59 16.44 -3.58
CA ALA A 287 13.54 17.38 -4.71
C ALA A 287 13.80 16.66 -6.04
N ILE A 288 14.77 15.75 -6.07
CA ILE A 288 15.04 14.90 -7.23
C ILE A 288 13.88 13.92 -7.46
N ALA A 289 13.40 13.28 -6.40
CA ALA A 289 12.30 12.33 -6.47
C ALA A 289 11.01 12.99 -6.96
N ASN A 290 10.76 14.27 -6.61
CA ASN A 290 9.57 15.03 -6.99
C ASN A 290 9.40 15.18 -8.51
N THR A 291 10.49 15.14 -9.27
CA THR A 291 10.48 15.21 -10.74
C THR A 291 10.80 13.88 -11.42
N SER A 292 11.17 12.86 -10.65
CA SER A 292 11.55 11.53 -11.17
C SER A 292 10.37 10.77 -11.77
N PRO A 293 10.57 10.00 -12.85
CA PRO A 293 9.57 9.08 -13.38
C PRO A 293 9.15 7.99 -12.39
N GLY A 294 10.02 7.63 -11.45
CA GLY A 294 9.78 6.62 -10.42
C GLY A 294 9.11 7.13 -9.14
N ALA A 295 8.68 8.41 -9.11
CA ALA A 295 7.94 8.96 -7.97
C ALA A 295 6.59 8.24 -7.76
N LEU A 296 6.04 8.40 -6.54
CA LEU A 296 4.70 7.84 -6.24
C LEU A 296 3.69 8.43 -7.23
N LEU A 297 2.88 7.58 -7.86
CA LEU A 297 1.91 7.98 -8.86
C LEU A 297 2.49 8.99 -9.89
N ARG A 298 3.10 8.52 -10.93
CA ARG A 298 3.52 9.39 -12.03
C ARG A 298 2.59 9.25 -13.24
N PHE A 299 2.17 8.03 -13.54
CA PHE A 299 1.31 7.70 -14.68
C PHE A 299 0.02 7.07 -14.19
N THR A 300 -1.12 7.57 -14.65
CA THR A 300 -2.41 7.04 -14.21
C THR A 300 -3.47 7.16 -15.31
N THR A 301 -4.63 6.53 -15.07
CA THR A 301 -5.84 6.70 -15.87
C THR A 301 -6.96 7.25 -15.03
N THR A 302 -8.04 7.73 -15.65
CA THR A 302 -9.17 8.34 -14.95
C THR A 302 -9.79 7.38 -13.92
N ARG A 303 -10.00 6.10 -14.28
CA ARG A 303 -10.55 5.11 -13.34
C ARG A 303 -9.56 4.72 -12.25
N SER A 304 -8.29 4.59 -12.60
CA SER A 304 -7.23 4.30 -11.64
C SER A 304 -7.10 5.41 -10.59
N TRP A 305 -7.14 6.67 -11.03
CA TRP A 305 -7.17 7.81 -10.11
C TRP A 305 -8.33 7.70 -9.11
N LEU A 306 -9.55 7.52 -9.62
CA LEU A 306 -10.75 7.47 -8.78
C LEU A 306 -10.77 6.28 -7.81
N SER A 307 -10.17 5.13 -8.20
CA SER A 307 -10.13 3.92 -7.37
C SER A 307 -9.05 3.94 -6.30
N GLN A 308 -7.85 4.50 -6.60
CA GLN A 308 -6.72 4.36 -5.68
C GLN A 308 -6.13 5.66 -5.15
N TRP A 309 -6.37 6.80 -5.78
CA TRP A 309 -5.66 8.04 -5.49
C TRP A 309 -6.56 9.22 -5.09
N SER A 310 -7.80 9.22 -5.52
CA SER A 310 -8.75 10.29 -5.17
C SER A 310 -9.07 10.28 -3.68
N LEU A 311 -8.88 11.43 -3.02
CA LEU A 311 -9.22 11.59 -1.62
C LEU A 311 -10.70 11.33 -1.32
N ASP A 312 -11.57 11.66 -2.29
CA ASP A 312 -13.02 11.64 -2.10
C ASP A 312 -13.70 10.35 -2.60
N THR A 313 -13.06 9.56 -3.50
CA THR A 313 -13.72 8.40 -4.14
C THR A 313 -13.01 7.06 -3.92
N ALA A 314 -11.73 7.05 -3.55
CA ALA A 314 -11.02 5.81 -3.24
C ALA A 314 -11.57 5.16 -1.96
N GLN A 315 -11.82 3.85 -2.01
CA GLN A 315 -12.56 3.13 -0.96
C GLN A 315 -11.69 2.22 -0.10
N VAL A 316 -10.46 1.93 -0.51
CA VAL A 316 -9.55 1.04 0.23
C VAL A 316 -8.70 1.88 1.18
N ASP A 317 -9.17 1.96 2.43
CA ASP A 317 -8.56 2.71 3.53
C ASP A 317 -8.50 1.82 4.78
N ALA A 318 -7.32 1.71 5.39
CA ALA A 318 -7.14 0.87 6.56
C ALA A 318 -7.85 1.44 7.80
N GLY A 319 -7.92 2.76 7.95
CA GLY A 319 -8.61 3.39 9.07
C GLY A 319 -10.12 3.13 9.03
N ASP A 320 -10.73 3.19 7.84
CA ASP A 320 -12.16 2.94 7.64
C ASP A 320 -12.51 1.43 7.65
N ALA A 321 -11.55 0.58 7.29
CA ALA A 321 -11.72 -0.86 7.25
C ALA A 321 -11.48 -1.53 8.61
N ALA A 322 -10.51 -1.05 9.38
CA ALA A 322 -10.06 -1.65 10.64
C ALA A 322 -11.18 -1.89 11.68
N PRO A 323 -12.21 -1.03 11.84
CA PRO A 323 -13.31 -1.30 12.78
C PRO A 323 -14.12 -2.57 12.47
N ARG A 324 -14.05 -3.07 11.23
CA ARG A 324 -14.77 -4.29 10.80
C ARG A 324 -13.96 -5.56 11.00
N ILE A 325 -12.71 -5.48 11.47
CA ILE A 325 -11.84 -6.62 11.66
C ILE A 325 -12.04 -7.21 13.04
N SER A 326 -12.38 -8.51 13.09
CA SER A 326 -12.53 -9.29 14.33
C SER A 326 -11.43 -10.36 14.52
N LYS A 327 -10.51 -10.50 13.56
CA LYS A 327 -9.40 -11.46 13.62
C LYS A 327 -8.22 -10.88 14.38
N PRO A 328 -7.34 -11.72 14.96
CA PRO A 328 -6.10 -11.29 15.59
C PRO A 328 -5.26 -10.40 14.68
N ALA A 329 -4.70 -9.32 15.23
CA ALA A 329 -3.99 -8.31 14.46
C ALA A 329 -2.66 -7.89 15.11
N PHE A 330 -1.60 -7.84 14.31
CA PHE A 330 -0.30 -7.34 14.70
C PHE A 330 0.07 -6.10 13.89
N VAL A 331 0.47 -5.04 14.56
CA VAL A 331 0.91 -3.79 13.92
C VAL A 331 2.38 -3.55 14.28
N LEU A 332 3.25 -3.53 13.28
CA LEU A 332 4.67 -3.19 13.41
C LEU A 332 4.90 -1.79 12.85
N MET A 333 5.51 -0.94 13.66
CA MET A 333 5.86 0.44 13.30
C MET A 333 7.38 0.60 13.29
N ASN A 334 7.92 1.17 12.22
CA ASN A 334 9.33 1.55 12.12
C ASN A 334 9.51 2.99 12.61
N GLY A 335 10.35 3.21 13.63
CA GLY A 335 10.50 4.51 14.27
C GLY A 335 11.23 5.55 13.44
N LYS A 336 12.17 5.14 12.57
CA LYS A 336 12.87 6.04 11.61
C LYS A 336 12.30 5.94 10.20
N ASP A 337 10.99 5.68 10.08
CA ASP A 337 10.33 5.54 8.78
C ASP A 337 10.36 6.86 8.00
N ASP A 338 10.90 6.81 6.79
CA ASP A 338 11.04 7.94 5.86
C ASP A 338 9.99 7.92 4.72
N ALA A 339 9.07 6.94 4.75
CA ALA A 339 7.93 6.81 3.85
C ALA A 339 6.59 7.00 4.58
N VAL A 340 6.39 6.27 5.68
CA VAL A 340 5.11 6.21 6.40
C VAL A 340 5.10 7.17 7.58
N PRO A 341 4.10 8.07 7.69
CA PRO A 341 3.89 8.86 8.90
C PRO A 341 3.72 7.96 10.12
N THR A 342 4.37 8.27 11.23
CA THR A 342 4.27 7.47 12.47
C THR A 342 2.87 7.47 13.08
N SER A 343 2.06 8.46 12.77
CA SER A 343 0.64 8.51 13.12
C SER A 343 -0.19 7.40 12.45
N HIS A 344 0.16 7.00 11.22
CA HIS A 344 -0.67 6.07 10.44
C HIS A 344 -0.80 4.67 11.07
N PRO A 345 0.27 3.96 11.46
CA PRO A 345 0.13 2.66 12.13
C PRO A 345 -0.63 2.74 13.46
N ARG A 346 -0.46 3.86 14.20
CA ARG A 346 -1.19 4.08 15.46
C ARG A 346 -2.68 4.26 15.23
N LEU A 347 -3.07 5.05 14.23
CA LEU A 347 -4.47 5.25 13.85
C LEU A 347 -5.13 3.93 13.41
N VAL A 348 -4.41 3.08 12.65
CA VAL A 348 -4.92 1.76 12.29
C VAL A 348 -5.10 0.89 13.54
N PHE A 349 -4.09 0.84 14.41
CA PHE A 349 -4.16 0.07 15.65
C PHE A 349 -5.32 0.49 16.53
N ASP A 350 -5.52 1.79 16.73
CA ASP A 350 -6.60 2.32 17.56
C ASP A 350 -7.98 1.98 16.98
N ALA A 351 -8.10 2.02 15.64
CA ALA A 351 -9.33 1.75 14.93
C ALA A 351 -9.71 0.25 14.84
N LEU A 352 -8.75 -0.69 15.02
CA LEU A 352 -9.02 -2.13 14.92
C LEU A 352 -10.15 -2.56 15.87
N GLY A 353 -11.19 -3.20 15.30
CA GLY A 353 -12.36 -3.67 16.02
C GLY A 353 -12.12 -4.89 16.91
N THR A 354 -11.05 -5.64 16.67
CA THR A 354 -10.66 -6.76 17.52
C THR A 354 -10.04 -6.29 18.84
N ALA A 355 -10.29 -7.01 19.93
CA ALA A 355 -9.57 -6.84 21.19
C ALA A 355 -8.21 -7.57 21.19
N ASP A 356 -8.04 -8.57 20.33
CA ASP A 356 -6.80 -9.33 20.15
C ASP A 356 -5.89 -8.60 19.16
N LYS A 357 -5.25 -7.55 19.65
CA LYS A 357 -4.36 -6.69 18.85
C LYS A 357 -3.11 -6.27 19.60
N GLU A 358 -2.01 -6.20 18.89
CA GLU A 358 -0.70 -5.81 19.43
C GLU A 358 -0.04 -4.76 18.53
N LEU A 359 0.54 -3.71 19.15
CA LEU A 359 1.36 -2.70 18.48
C LEU A 359 2.80 -2.77 19.00
N VAL A 360 3.75 -2.93 18.09
CA VAL A 360 5.17 -2.92 18.41
C VAL A 360 5.88 -1.84 17.58
N GLU A 361 6.72 -1.05 18.24
CA GLU A 361 7.59 -0.08 17.61
C GLU A 361 9.04 -0.59 17.58
N LEU A 362 9.70 -0.49 16.44
CA LEU A 362 11.14 -0.62 16.26
C LEU A 362 11.75 0.78 16.13
N PRO A 363 12.25 1.40 17.20
CA PRO A 363 12.56 2.83 17.25
C PRO A 363 13.59 3.29 16.21
N ASP A 364 14.55 2.41 15.87
CA ASP A 364 15.66 2.73 14.99
C ASP A 364 15.56 2.14 13.58
N ALA A 365 14.47 1.44 13.27
CA ALA A 365 14.25 0.86 11.95
C ALA A 365 13.80 1.92 10.94
N ASN A 366 14.41 1.96 9.76
CA ASN A 366 13.93 2.73 8.60
C ASN A 366 12.97 1.89 7.75
N HIS A 367 12.35 2.53 6.74
CA HIS A 367 11.28 1.90 5.98
C HIS A 367 11.66 0.56 5.35
N TYR A 368 12.80 0.49 4.68
CA TYR A 368 13.23 -0.71 3.93
C TYR A 368 14.32 -1.53 4.63
N PHE A 369 14.67 -1.21 5.87
CA PHE A 369 15.81 -1.81 6.56
C PHE A 369 17.11 -1.72 5.74
N THR A 370 17.35 -0.57 5.12
CA THR A 370 18.53 -0.33 4.28
C THR A 370 19.65 0.33 5.08
N GLY A 371 20.84 -0.22 4.96
CA GLY A 371 22.03 0.18 5.72
C GLY A 371 22.59 -0.96 6.55
N GLU A 372 23.86 -0.86 6.95
CA GLU A 372 24.52 -1.93 7.73
C GLU A 372 23.94 -2.10 9.13
N ASP A 373 23.58 -1.00 9.76
CA ASP A 373 22.93 -0.93 11.07
C ASP A 373 21.51 -1.53 11.06
N GLN A 374 20.87 -1.64 9.89
CA GLN A 374 19.49 -2.08 9.76
C GLN A 374 19.30 -3.60 9.73
N LYS A 375 20.37 -4.38 9.57
CA LYS A 375 20.27 -5.85 9.52
C LYS A 375 19.73 -6.46 10.82
N SER A 376 20.15 -5.89 11.96
CA SER A 376 19.66 -6.33 13.27
C SER A 376 18.19 -5.98 13.46
N HIS A 377 17.74 -4.83 12.98
CA HIS A 377 16.33 -4.40 13.03
C HIS A 377 15.45 -5.28 12.15
N LEU A 378 15.92 -5.65 10.95
CA LEU A 378 15.24 -6.60 10.07
C LEU A 378 15.07 -7.97 10.74
N SER A 379 16.16 -8.49 11.36
CA SER A 379 16.11 -9.75 12.09
C SER A 379 15.12 -9.67 13.26
N ASN A 380 15.17 -8.59 14.05
CA ASN A 380 14.25 -8.37 15.17
C ASN A 380 12.79 -8.26 14.72
N ALA A 381 12.52 -7.58 13.60
CA ALA A 381 11.18 -7.53 13.01
C ALA A 381 10.63 -8.93 12.67
N ALA A 382 11.47 -9.78 12.09
CA ALA A 382 11.09 -11.15 11.78
C ALA A 382 10.89 -12.01 13.03
N ASP A 383 11.70 -11.83 14.06
CA ASP A 383 11.55 -12.53 15.34
C ASP A 383 10.24 -12.13 16.05
N LEU A 384 9.89 -10.84 16.04
CA LEU A 384 8.63 -10.32 16.59
C LEU A 384 7.39 -10.91 15.87
N VAL A 385 7.43 -10.95 14.55
CA VAL A 385 6.33 -11.54 13.76
C VAL A 385 6.23 -13.03 14.05
N HIS A 386 7.35 -13.77 14.08
CA HIS A 386 7.36 -15.19 14.37
C HIS A 386 6.84 -15.48 15.79
N ASP A 387 7.24 -14.70 16.80
CA ASP A 387 6.76 -14.83 18.18
C ASP A 387 5.25 -14.62 18.25
N TRP A 388 4.73 -13.55 17.61
CA TRP A 388 3.30 -13.31 17.55
C TRP A 388 2.55 -14.46 16.87
N MET A 389 3.03 -14.93 15.72
CA MET A 389 2.47 -16.09 15.00
C MET A 389 2.43 -17.34 15.88
N SER A 390 3.52 -17.60 16.62
CA SER A 390 3.64 -18.76 17.53
C SER A 390 2.64 -18.67 18.69
N ARG A 391 2.50 -17.51 19.33
CA ARG A 391 1.55 -17.28 20.43
C ARG A 391 0.08 -17.45 20.00
N HIS A 392 -0.23 -17.28 18.72
CA HIS A 392 -1.56 -17.45 18.15
C HIS A 392 -1.77 -18.83 17.51
N GLY A 393 -0.82 -19.77 17.66
CA GLY A 393 -0.96 -21.12 17.12
C GLY A 393 -0.79 -21.22 15.60
N PHE A 394 -0.17 -20.24 14.96
CA PHE A 394 0.13 -20.21 13.52
C PHE A 394 1.51 -20.77 13.16
N VAL A 395 2.25 -21.29 14.14
CA VAL A 395 3.53 -21.96 13.97
C VAL A 395 3.46 -23.33 14.64
N ASN A 396 3.74 -24.39 13.85
CA ASN A 396 3.75 -25.77 14.33
C ASN A 396 5.06 -26.12 15.05
#